data_ebfd0b2824bf5963d353747aa0e30f8d
#
_entry.id   ebfd0b2824bf5963d353747aa0e30f8d
#
_cell.length_a   1.000
_cell.length_b   1.000
_cell.length_c   1.000
_cell.angle_alpha   90.00
_cell.angle_beta   90.00
_cell.angle_gamma   90.00
#
_symmetry.space_group_name_H-M   'P 1'
#
loop_
_entity.id
_entity.type
_entity.pdbx_description
1 polymer ?
#
loop_
_entity_poly.entity_id
_entity_poly.type
_entity_poly.pdbx_seq_one_letter_code
_entity_poly.pdbx_strand_id
1 'polypeptide(L)'
;IDASKSNLRNEKPYAGTINTWVIINGNLTNEAFVQAMITATEAKSKALQEEQIFDTVSETIATGTGTDSLLIAATQTGSLYQYAGPLTPLGQLIGYSVCDATRKAIQHYKEKNEKIKRGAL
;
A
#
# COMPACT_ATOMS: atom_id res chain seq x y z
N ILE A 1 9.82 5.30 4.83
CA ILE A 1 9.59 5.48 6.29
C ILE A 1 9.18 4.15 6.90
N ASP A 2 9.78 3.82 8.01
CA ASP A 2 9.30 2.75 8.90
C ASP A 2 8.45 3.39 10.00
N ALA A 3 7.17 3.10 10.00
CA ALA A 3 6.20 3.68 10.93
C ALA A 3 6.54 3.37 12.40
N SER A 4 7.19 2.24 12.65
CA SER A 4 7.59 1.85 14.02
C SER A 4 8.79 2.64 14.55
N LYS A 5 9.49 3.37 13.69
CA LYS A 5 10.67 4.18 14.00
C LYS A 5 10.46 5.68 13.79
N SER A 6 9.20 6.11 13.69
CA SER A 6 8.87 7.50 13.41
C SER A 6 9.38 8.48 14.49
N ASN A 7 9.55 8.01 15.72
CA ASN A 7 10.09 8.81 16.82
C ASN A 7 11.57 9.21 16.65
N LEU A 8 12.28 8.58 15.71
CA LEU A 8 13.68 8.91 15.41
C LEU A 8 13.81 10.05 14.39
N ARG A 9 12.70 10.49 13.81
CA ARG A 9 12.73 11.43 12.69
C ARG A 9 12.64 12.88 13.16
N ASN A 10 13.50 13.70 12.58
CA ASN A 10 13.49 15.16 12.75
C ASN A 10 13.82 15.82 11.40
N GLU A 11 13.27 15.28 10.34
CA GLU A 11 13.51 15.78 8.97
C GLU A 11 12.25 16.44 8.42
N LYS A 12 12.45 17.33 7.45
CA LYS A 12 11.34 17.95 6.72
C LYS A 12 10.69 16.94 5.79
N PRO A 13 9.36 17.02 5.58
CA PRO A 13 8.70 16.21 4.56
C PRO A 13 9.31 16.48 3.18
N TYR A 14 9.48 15.43 2.40
CA TYR A 14 9.91 15.52 1.01
C TYR A 14 8.90 14.81 0.09
N ALA A 15 8.97 15.09 -1.22
CA ALA A 15 8.03 14.55 -2.19
C ALA A 15 8.18 13.03 -2.30
N GLY A 16 7.05 12.34 -2.26
CA GLY A 16 6.95 10.90 -2.39
C GLY A 16 5.75 10.38 -1.61
N THR A 17 4.89 9.61 -2.28
CA THR A 17 3.69 9.07 -1.66
C THR A 17 3.25 7.79 -2.37
N ILE A 18 2.43 7.01 -1.69
CA ILE A 18 1.73 5.87 -2.27
C ILE A 18 0.23 6.14 -2.11
N ASN A 19 -0.46 6.32 -3.22
CA ASN A 19 -1.90 6.46 -3.25
C ASN A 19 -2.50 5.15 -3.74
N THR A 20 -3.28 4.49 -2.90
CA THR A 20 -3.88 3.19 -3.20
C THR A 20 -5.40 3.32 -3.27
N TRP A 21 -5.97 2.89 -4.38
CA TRP A 21 -7.42 2.85 -4.57
C TRP A 21 -7.85 1.40 -4.76
N VAL A 22 -8.78 0.97 -3.93
CA VAL A 22 -9.40 -0.35 -4.01
C VAL A 22 -10.88 -0.15 -4.31
N ILE A 23 -11.29 -0.58 -5.49
CA ILE A 23 -12.67 -0.44 -5.95
C ILE A 23 -13.29 -1.83 -6.04
N ILE A 24 -14.39 -2.04 -5.33
CA ILE A 24 -15.02 -3.34 -5.12
C ILE A 24 -16.42 -3.33 -5.72
N ASN A 25 -16.71 -4.28 -6.59
CA ASN A 25 -18.07 -4.52 -7.05
C ASN A 25 -18.75 -5.48 -6.08
N GLY A 26 -19.43 -4.91 -5.09
CA GLY A 26 -20.06 -5.67 -4.03
C GLY A 26 -20.67 -4.78 -2.97
N ASN A 27 -21.38 -5.40 -2.05
CA ASN A 27 -22.03 -4.74 -0.93
C ASN A 27 -21.27 -5.06 0.36
N LEU A 28 -20.63 -4.08 0.95
CA LEU A 28 -19.79 -4.22 2.12
C LEU A 28 -20.48 -3.69 3.38
N THR A 29 -20.35 -4.44 4.46
CA THR A 29 -20.67 -3.93 5.79
C THR A 29 -19.66 -2.88 6.24
N ASN A 30 -19.97 -2.11 7.28
CA ASN A 30 -19.00 -1.17 7.88
C ASN A 30 -17.74 -1.90 8.35
N GLU A 31 -17.90 -3.07 8.96
CA GLU A 31 -16.79 -3.92 9.41
C GLU A 31 -15.91 -4.35 8.23
N ALA A 32 -16.51 -4.72 7.11
CA ALA A 32 -15.76 -5.09 5.91
C ALA A 32 -14.95 -3.93 5.37
N PHE A 33 -15.47 -2.71 5.37
CA PHE A 33 -14.71 -1.52 4.98
C PHE A 33 -13.47 -1.31 5.85
N VAL A 34 -13.63 -1.41 7.18
CA VAL A 34 -12.51 -1.25 8.11
C VAL A 34 -11.47 -2.35 7.91
N GLN A 35 -11.91 -3.59 7.78
CA GLN A 35 -11.00 -4.72 7.53
C GLN A 35 -10.31 -4.61 6.16
N ALA A 36 -11.00 -4.11 5.14
CA ALA A 36 -10.41 -3.87 3.83
C ALA A 36 -9.25 -2.86 3.92
N MET A 37 -9.38 -1.81 4.73
CA MET A 37 -8.30 -0.85 4.97
C MET A 37 -7.11 -1.50 5.65
N ILE A 38 -7.34 -2.34 6.65
CA ILE A 38 -6.28 -3.07 7.35
C ILE A 38 -5.56 -4.00 6.38
N THR A 39 -6.30 -4.84 5.67
CA THR A 39 -5.73 -5.81 4.71
C THR A 39 -4.94 -5.12 3.61
N ALA A 40 -5.48 -4.04 3.04
CA ALA A 40 -4.78 -3.27 2.00
C ALA A 40 -3.49 -2.64 2.53
N THR A 41 -3.51 -2.11 3.74
CA THR A 41 -2.31 -1.51 4.37
C THR A 41 -1.24 -2.55 4.65
N GLU A 42 -1.61 -3.71 5.16
CA GLU A 42 -0.69 -4.82 5.38
C GLU A 42 -0.06 -5.31 4.07
N ALA A 43 -0.87 -5.41 3.02
CA ALA A 43 -0.40 -5.82 1.69
C ALA A 43 0.56 -4.80 1.08
N LYS A 44 0.28 -3.51 1.21
CA LYS A 44 1.18 -2.43 0.79
C LYS A 44 2.53 -2.55 1.51
N SER A 45 2.51 -2.70 2.83
CA SER A 45 3.75 -2.82 3.62
C SER A 45 4.53 -4.08 3.26
N LYS A 46 3.83 -5.18 2.98
CA LYS A 46 4.47 -6.40 2.50
C LYS A 46 5.17 -6.21 1.15
N ALA A 47 4.55 -5.46 0.24
CA ALA A 47 5.15 -5.13 -1.05
C ALA A 47 6.47 -4.36 -0.89
N LEU A 48 6.51 -3.38 0.01
CA LEU A 48 7.75 -2.65 0.31
C LEU A 48 8.83 -3.57 0.87
N GLN A 49 8.47 -4.52 1.72
CA GLN A 49 9.39 -5.51 2.23
C GLN A 49 9.95 -6.40 1.11
N GLU A 50 9.09 -6.92 0.25
CA GLU A 50 9.50 -7.79 -0.86
C GLU A 50 10.39 -7.07 -1.87
N GLU A 51 10.15 -5.80 -2.11
CA GLU A 51 10.97 -4.95 -2.97
C GLU A 51 12.19 -4.34 -2.26
N GLN A 52 12.40 -4.68 -1.02
CA GLN A 52 13.52 -4.24 -0.20
C GLN A 52 13.68 -2.71 -0.16
N ILE A 53 12.58 -2.04 0.13
CA ILE A 53 12.58 -0.60 0.33
C ILE A 53 12.92 -0.31 1.79
N PHE A 54 14.00 0.44 2.00
CA PHE A 54 14.48 0.79 3.33
C PHE A 54 14.16 2.24 3.68
N ASP A 55 13.87 2.46 4.94
CA ASP A 55 13.88 3.80 5.53
C ASP A 55 15.34 4.23 5.72
N THR A 56 15.75 5.29 5.05
CA THR A 56 17.12 5.76 5.08
C THR A 56 17.56 6.36 6.43
N VAL A 57 16.59 6.71 7.29
CA VAL A 57 16.87 7.26 8.62
C VAL A 57 17.10 6.14 9.64
N SER A 58 16.19 5.16 9.68
CA SER A 58 16.28 4.06 10.65
C SER A 58 17.05 2.85 10.13
N GLU A 59 17.33 2.78 8.83
CA GLU A 59 17.99 1.65 8.16
C GLU A 59 17.19 0.33 8.28
N THR A 60 15.91 0.44 8.52
CA THR A 60 14.97 -0.70 8.59
C THR A 60 14.04 -0.73 7.38
N ILE A 61 13.33 -1.84 7.18
CA ILE A 61 12.36 -1.95 6.09
C ILE A 61 11.27 -0.88 6.26
N ALA A 62 11.01 -0.14 5.20
CA ALA A 62 9.94 0.85 5.18
C ALA A 62 8.57 0.18 5.17
N THR A 63 7.60 0.81 5.80
CA THR A 63 6.19 0.38 5.80
C THR A 63 5.31 1.22 4.88
N GLY A 64 5.81 2.35 4.44
CA GLY A 64 5.14 3.30 3.56
C GLY A 64 5.93 4.59 3.42
N THR A 65 5.24 5.66 3.08
CA THR A 65 5.77 7.03 3.07
C THR A 65 5.14 7.86 4.18
N GLY A 66 5.51 9.13 4.28
CA GLY A 66 4.92 10.03 5.27
C GLY A 66 3.53 10.54 4.89
N THR A 67 3.07 10.29 3.67
CA THR A 67 1.85 10.90 3.14
C THR A 67 0.96 9.90 2.39
N ASP A 68 1.08 8.62 2.68
CA ASP A 68 0.28 7.59 2.04
C ASP A 68 -1.22 7.85 2.23
N SER A 69 -1.99 7.55 1.20
CA SER A 69 -3.44 7.60 1.28
C SER A 69 -4.06 6.31 0.73
N LEU A 70 -5.25 5.99 1.22
CA LEU A 70 -5.96 4.78 0.86
C LEU A 70 -7.44 5.12 0.65
N LEU A 71 -7.98 4.70 -0.49
CA LEU A 71 -9.41 4.76 -0.77
C LEU A 71 -9.95 3.34 -0.92
N ILE A 72 -10.99 3.03 -0.16
CA ILE A 72 -11.80 1.83 -0.37
C ILE A 72 -13.18 2.30 -0.84
N ALA A 73 -13.57 1.89 -2.03
CA ALA A 73 -14.88 2.20 -2.59
C ALA A 73 -15.58 0.90 -2.98
N ALA A 74 -16.89 0.86 -2.79
CA ALA A 74 -17.70 -0.28 -3.18
C ALA A 74 -18.98 0.20 -3.86
N THR A 75 -19.49 -0.59 -4.80
CA THR A 75 -20.74 -0.28 -5.50
C THR A 75 -21.96 -0.35 -4.57
N GLN A 76 -21.85 -1.08 -3.48
CA GLN A 76 -22.91 -1.36 -2.53
C GLN A 76 -24.12 -2.05 -3.19
N THR A 77 -23.84 -2.85 -4.21
CA THR A 77 -24.79 -3.69 -4.92
C THR A 77 -24.21 -5.10 -5.08
N GLY A 78 -25.06 -6.07 -5.35
CA GLY A 78 -24.64 -7.45 -5.60
C GLY A 78 -24.33 -8.22 -4.31
N SER A 79 -23.29 -9.05 -4.36
CA SER A 79 -22.96 -9.94 -3.25
C SER A 79 -22.61 -9.19 -1.97
N LEU A 80 -23.12 -9.68 -0.85
CA LEU A 80 -22.79 -9.14 0.47
C LEU A 80 -21.47 -9.70 0.97
N TYR A 81 -20.57 -8.80 1.37
CA TYR A 81 -19.32 -9.14 2.02
C TYR A 81 -19.36 -8.60 3.45
N GLN A 82 -19.47 -9.51 4.40
CA GLN A 82 -19.59 -9.16 5.80
C GLN A 82 -18.23 -8.82 6.41
N TYR A 83 -17.16 -9.43 5.90
CA TYR A 83 -15.79 -9.27 6.37
C TYR A 83 -14.81 -9.21 5.19
N ALA A 84 -13.66 -8.59 5.42
CA ALA A 84 -12.60 -8.45 4.41
C ALA A 84 -11.19 -8.73 4.98
N GLY A 85 -11.10 -9.52 6.04
CA GLY A 85 -9.82 -9.99 6.57
C GLY A 85 -9.15 -10.99 5.64
N PRO A 86 -7.85 -11.28 5.82
CA PRO A 86 -7.06 -12.05 4.85
C PRO A 86 -7.50 -13.51 4.67
N LEU A 87 -8.31 -14.05 5.55
CA LEU A 87 -8.87 -15.40 5.41
C LEU A 87 -10.20 -15.43 4.62
N THR A 88 -10.79 -14.27 4.35
CA THR A 88 -12.02 -14.18 3.57
C THR A 88 -11.71 -14.11 2.06
N PRO A 89 -12.65 -14.53 1.18
CA PRO A 89 -12.43 -14.43 -0.26
C PRO A 89 -12.16 -12.98 -0.70
N LEU A 90 -12.89 -12.00 -0.17
CA LEU A 90 -12.67 -10.59 -0.51
C LEU A 90 -11.30 -10.11 -0.01
N GLY A 91 -10.93 -10.44 1.22
CA GLY A 91 -9.64 -10.05 1.79
C GLY A 91 -8.46 -10.66 1.04
N GLN A 92 -8.58 -11.91 0.56
CA GLN A 92 -7.56 -12.55 -0.27
C GLN A 92 -7.36 -11.79 -1.59
N LEU A 93 -8.44 -11.38 -2.24
CA LEU A 93 -8.36 -10.58 -3.46
C LEU A 93 -7.73 -9.21 -3.22
N ILE A 94 -8.12 -8.53 -2.16
CA ILE A 94 -7.56 -7.22 -1.79
C ILE A 94 -6.05 -7.37 -1.50
N GLY A 95 -5.69 -8.31 -0.66
CA GLY A 95 -4.30 -8.54 -0.27
C GLY A 95 -3.40 -8.84 -1.48
N TYR A 96 -3.80 -9.77 -2.31
CA TYR A 96 -3.05 -10.10 -3.53
C TYR A 96 -2.95 -8.92 -4.48
N SER A 97 -4.08 -8.27 -4.77
CA SER A 97 -4.14 -7.19 -5.77
C SER A 97 -3.34 -5.97 -5.33
N VAL A 98 -3.46 -5.57 -4.08
CA VAL A 98 -2.72 -4.41 -3.54
C VAL A 98 -1.23 -4.70 -3.48
N CYS A 99 -0.84 -5.88 -3.03
CA CYS A 99 0.58 -6.26 -3.00
C CYS A 99 1.17 -6.26 -4.41
N ASP A 100 0.51 -6.89 -5.37
CA ASP A 100 0.97 -6.96 -6.76
C ASP A 100 1.05 -5.59 -7.41
N ALA A 101 0.02 -4.76 -7.26
CA ALA A 101 -0.01 -3.42 -7.84
C ALA A 101 1.07 -2.52 -7.21
N THR A 102 1.27 -2.60 -5.91
CA THR A 102 2.28 -1.81 -5.21
C THR A 102 3.69 -2.23 -5.64
N ARG A 103 3.96 -3.53 -5.75
CA ARG A 103 5.25 -4.04 -6.24
C ARG A 103 5.54 -3.55 -7.65
N LYS A 104 4.56 -3.62 -8.55
CA LYS A 104 4.71 -3.15 -9.93
C LYS A 104 4.98 -1.65 -9.98
N ALA A 105 4.28 -0.86 -9.16
CA ALA A 105 4.51 0.58 -9.08
C ALA A 105 5.92 0.91 -8.57
N ILE A 106 6.40 0.19 -7.56
CA ILE A 106 7.76 0.36 -7.03
C ILE A 106 8.80 0.00 -8.09
N GLN A 107 8.62 -1.12 -8.78
CA GLN A 107 9.53 -1.55 -9.85
C GLN A 107 9.61 -0.51 -10.95
N HIS A 108 8.46 0.02 -11.37
CA HIS A 108 8.40 1.08 -12.37
C HIS A 108 9.11 2.36 -11.90
N TYR A 109 8.93 2.75 -10.65
CA TYR A 109 9.59 3.90 -10.05
C TYR A 109 11.12 3.73 -10.03
N LYS A 110 11.61 2.55 -9.66
CA LYS A 110 13.03 2.22 -9.68
C LYS A 110 13.63 2.31 -11.08
N GLU A 111 12.95 1.75 -12.07
CA GLU A 111 13.39 1.81 -13.48
C GLU A 111 13.47 3.25 -13.98
N LYS A 112 12.46 4.07 -13.68
CA LYS A 112 12.45 5.48 -14.04
C LYS A 112 13.62 6.24 -13.41
N ASN A 113 13.90 6.01 -12.14
CA ASN A 113 15.01 6.65 -11.44
C ASN A 113 16.37 6.25 -12.02
N GLU A 114 16.54 4.99 -12.40
CA GLU A 114 17.77 4.53 -13.06
C GLU A 114 17.96 5.22 -14.41
N LYS A 115 16.90 5.37 -15.21
CA LYS A 115 16.96 6.10 -16.49
C LYS A 115 17.38 7.55 -16.29
N ILE A 116 16.85 8.23 -15.28
CA ILE A 116 17.23 9.61 -14.94
C ILE A 116 18.72 9.69 -14.58
N LYS A 117 19.20 8.78 -13.72
CA LYS A 117 20.59 8.72 -13.30
C LYS A 117 21.56 8.48 -14.48
N ARG A 118 21.12 7.73 -15.48
CA ARG A 118 21.90 7.44 -16.69
C ARG A 118 21.83 8.56 -17.73
N GLY A 119 21.08 9.62 -17.47
CA GLY A 119 20.86 10.70 -18.43
C GLY A 119 20.04 10.28 -19.66
N ALA A 120 19.21 9.25 -19.57
CA ALA A 120 18.45 8.66 -20.67
C ALA A 120 17.07 9.32 -20.91
N LEU A 121 16.81 10.43 -20.27
CA LEU A 121 15.56 11.19 -20.44
C LEU A 121 15.77 12.47 -21.19
#